data_528a408e5d39f00c80fea72d813c106e
#
_entry.id   528a408e5d39f00c80fea72d813c106e
#
_cell.length_a   1.000
_cell.length_b   1.000
_cell.length_c   1.000
_cell.angle_alpha   90.00
_cell.angle_beta   90.00
_cell.angle_gamma   90.00
#
_symmetry.space_group_name_H-M   'P 1'
#
loop_
_entity.id
_entity.type
_entity.pdbx_description
1 polymer ?
#
loop_
_entity_poly.entity_id
_entity_poly.type
_entity_poly.pdbx_seq_one_letter_code
_entity_poly.pdbx_strand_id
1 'polypeptide(L)'
;MEDFAQVYGLYPEKKYNKVSYTNIANMILTLCGEKGLTEYIRRLVFNILVGNGDMHLKNWSFLYPDEKTPVLSPAYDLLSTAPYLPGDNLALTLVKTKQMDLCTVDVFKALARKANLPEHIVLSTMKITVEATRDNWSTLKKKYTLRSKNNFCH
;
A
#
# COMPACT_ATOMS: atom_id res chain seq x y z
N MET A 1 -11.49 -4.52 -15.30
CA MET A 1 -10.47 -4.05 -14.34
C MET A 1 -9.97 -2.69 -14.83
N GLU A 2 -9.89 -1.72 -13.94
CA GLU A 2 -9.49 -0.36 -14.25
C GLU A 2 -8.45 0.10 -13.24
N ASP A 3 -7.23 0.43 -13.68
CA ASP A 3 -6.18 0.92 -12.79
C ASP A 3 -6.41 2.38 -12.40
N PHE A 4 -5.79 2.81 -11.27
CA PHE A 4 -6.03 4.16 -10.76
C PHE A 4 -5.43 5.27 -11.63
N ALA A 5 -4.49 4.98 -12.51
CA ALA A 5 -4.05 5.96 -13.50
C ALA A 5 -5.16 6.23 -14.54
N GLN A 6 -5.93 5.19 -14.91
CA GLN A 6 -7.11 5.32 -15.76
C GLN A 6 -8.23 6.06 -15.04
N VAL A 7 -8.55 5.67 -13.79
CA VAL A 7 -9.59 6.33 -12.96
C VAL A 7 -9.35 7.83 -12.84
N TYR A 8 -8.11 8.25 -12.66
CA TYR A 8 -7.73 9.67 -12.58
C TYR A 8 -7.49 10.31 -13.95
N GLY A 9 -7.67 9.60 -15.06
CA GLY A 9 -7.44 10.11 -16.42
C GLY A 9 -6.01 10.58 -16.65
N LEU A 10 -5.02 9.94 -16.04
CA LEU A 10 -3.63 10.34 -16.11
C LEU A 10 -2.88 9.56 -17.18
N TYR A 11 -2.23 10.29 -18.09
CA TYR A 11 -1.27 9.71 -19.01
C TYR A 11 -0.04 9.15 -18.28
N PRO A 12 0.63 8.11 -18.83
CA PRO A 12 1.76 7.42 -18.18
C PRO A 12 2.86 8.35 -17.63
N GLU A 13 3.11 9.47 -18.29
CA GLU A 13 4.15 10.44 -17.95
C GLU A 13 3.82 11.31 -16.71
N LYS A 14 2.55 11.37 -16.31
CA LYS A 14 2.06 12.23 -15.21
C LYS A 14 1.66 11.46 -13.93
N LYS A 15 1.93 10.15 -13.89
CA LYS A 15 1.47 9.24 -12.83
C LYS A 15 2.00 9.53 -11.42
N TYR A 16 3.07 10.31 -11.27
CA TYR A 16 3.75 10.52 -9.99
C TYR A 16 3.44 11.86 -9.29
N ASN A 17 2.90 12.86 -9.98
CA ASN A 17 2.91 14.25 -9.46
C ASN A 17 1.53 14.86 -9.12
N LYS A 18 0.42 14.21 -9.45
CA LYS A 18 -0.92 14.81 -9.26
C LYS A 18 -1.77 14.14 -8.20
N VAL A 19 -1.51 12.89 -7.86
CA VAL A 19 -2.32 12.10 -6.93
C VAL A 19 -1.46 11.62 -5.78
N SER A 20 -1.99 11.73 -4.57
CA SER A 20 -1.36 11.24 -3.34
C SER A 20 -2.10 10.03 -2.79
N TYR A 21 -1.44 9.27 -1.89
CA TYR A 21 -2.14 8.20 -1.16
C TYR A 21 -3.34 8.72 -0.36
N THR A 22 -3.32 9.99 0.03
CA THR A 22 -4.46 10.67 0.69
C THR A 22 -5.67 10.79 -0.25
N ASN A 23 -5.45 11.16 -1.51
CA ASN A 23 -6.54 11.24 -2.50
C ASN A 23 -7.13 9.85 -2.79
N ILE A 24 -6.27 8.84 -2.92
CA ILE A 24 -6.68 7.45 -3.14
C ILE A 24 -7.52 6.95 -1.96
N ALA A 25 -7.10 7.18 -0.72
CA ALA A 25 -7.82 6.76 0.47
C ALA A 25 -9.26 7.33 0.53
N ASN A 26 -9.42 8.62 0.22
CA ASN A 26 -10.72 9.28 0.17
C ASN A 26 -11.60 8.69 -0.95
N MET A 27 -11.04 8.49 -2.14
CA MET A 27 -11.75 7.87 -3.27
C MET A 27 -12.22 6.45 -2.92
N ILE A 28 -11.37 5.63 -2.31
CA ILE A 28 -11.73 4.25 -1.94
C ILE A 28 -12.82 4.23 -0.87
N LEU A 29 -12.75 5.10 0.15
CA LEU A 29 -13.82 5.19 1.13
C LEU A 29 -15.15 5.55 0.47
N THR A 30 -15.13 6.50 -0.47
CA THR A 30 -16.33 6.97 -1.17
C THR A 30 -16.94 5.88 -2.05
N LEU A 31 -16.13 5.11 -2.76
CA LEU A 31 -16.59 4.15 -3.76
C LEU A 31 -16.78 2.73 -3.22
N CYS A 32 -15.93 2.31 -2.29
CA CYS A 32 -15.89 0.93 -1.77
C CYS A 32 -16.23 0.83 -0.27
N GLY A 33 -16.53 1.95 0.39
CA GLY A 33 -16.87 2.00 1.80
C GLY A 33 -15.72 1.60 2.75
N GLU A 34 -16.06 1.35 4.01
CA GLU A 34 -15.07 1.02 5.06
C GLU A 34 -14.32 -0.28 4.79
N LYS A 35 -14.94 -1.26 4.16
CA LYS A 35 -14.29 -2.53 3.79
C LYS A 35 -13.16 -2.29 2.78
N GLY A 36 -13.41 -1.48 1.77
CA GLY A 36 -12.40 -1.08 0.79
C GLY A 36 -11.28 -0.27 1.44
N LEU A 37 -11.63 0.68 2.31
CA LEU A 37 -10.65 1.48 3.06
C LEU A 37 -9.75 0.60 3.93
N THR A 38 -10.32 -0.34 4.69
CA THR A 38 -9.56 -1.27 5.54
C THR A 38 -8.53 -2.04 4.71
N GLU A 39 -8.93 -2.57 3.56
CA GLU A 39 -8.02 -3.30 2.67
C GLU A 39 -6.95 -2.38 2.08
N TYR A 40 -7.31 -1.17 1.69
CA TYR A 40 -6.35 -0.18 1.19
C TYR A 40 -5.29 0.17 2.24
N ILE A 41 -5.69 0.50 3.47
CA ILE A 41 -4.77 0.82 4.57
C ILE A 41 -3.86 -0.36 4.88
N ARG A 42 -4.40 -1.58 4.90
CA ARG A 42 -3.60 -2.80 5.11
C ARG A 42 -2.48 -2.92 4.08
N ARG A 43 -2.79 -2.75 2.78
CA ARG A 43 -1.81 -2.84 1.70
C ARG A 43 -0.81 -1.69 1.74
N LEU A 44 -1.26 -0.48 2.01
CA LEU A 44 -0.39 0.69 2.13
C LEU A 44 0.65 0.48 3.24
N VAL A 45 0.22 0.08 4.43
CA VAL A 45 1.11 -0.22 5.55
C VAL A 45 2.06 -1.37 5.22
N PHE A 46 1.56 -2.47 4.64
CA PHE A 46 2.39 -3.61 4.25
C PHE A 46 3.48 -3.21 3.25
N ASN A 47 3.14 -2.45 2.21
CA ASN A 47 4.11 -1.98 1.21
C ASN A 47 5.20 -1.08 1.83
N ILE A 48 4.83 -0.22 2.77
CA ILE A 48 5.80 0.59 3.53
C ILE A 48 6.74 -0.32 4.34
N LEU A 49 6.20 -1.31 5.04
CA LEU A 49 6.98 -2.21 5.90
C LEU A 49 7.97 -3.08 5.11
N VAL A 50 7.59 -3.53 3.91
CA VAL A 50 8.48 -4.32 3.05
C VAL A 50 9.41 -3.48 2.18
N GLY A 51 9.27 -2.16 2.22
CA GLY A 51 10.11 -1.24 1.44
C GLY A 51 9.80 -1.28 -0.06
N ASN A 52 8.52 -1.24 -0.44
CA ASN A 52 8.10 -1.13 -1.84
C ASN A 52 8.00 0.35 -2.24
N GLY A 53 9.02 0.88 -2.91
CA GLY A 53 9.05 2.23 -3.46
C GLY A 53 8.30 2.40 -4.77
N ASP A 54 7.95 1.31 -5.46
CA ASP A 54 7.28 1.37 -6.77
C ASP A 54 5.75 1.22 -6.69
N MET A 55 5.15 1.44 -5.52
CA MET A 55 3.70 1.36 -5.33
C MET A 55 2.97 2.58 -5.92
N HIS A 56 2.95 2.68 -7.25
CA HIS A 56 2.33 3.77 -8.01
C HIS A 56 0.85 3.48 -8.37
N LEU A 57 0.20 4.40 -9.08
CA LEU A 57 -1.23 4.31 -9.40
C LEU A 57 -1.64 3.06 -10.18
N LYS A 58 -0.76 2.51 -11.02
CA LYS A 58 -1.06 1.30 -11.79
C LYS A 58 -1.03 0.01 -10.95
N ASN A 59 -0.51 0.07 -9.71
CA ASN A 59 -0.46 -1.08 -8.80
C ASN A 59 -1.74 -1.19 -7.94
N TRP A 60 -2.73 -0.36 -8.26
CA TRP A 60 -4.05 -0.33 -7.64
C TRP A 60 -5.12 -0.35 -8.71
N SER A 61 -6.15 -1.18 -8.56
CA SER A 61 -7.22 -1.27 -9.54
C SER A 61 -8.56 -1.53 -8.89
N PHE A 62 -9.61 -1.15 -9.60
CA PHE A 62 -10.98 -1.58 -9.34
C PHE A 62 -11.38 -2.77 -10.22
N LEU A 63 -12.19 -3.64 -9.65
CA LEU A 63 -13.01 -4.61 -10.34
C LEU A 63 -14.47 -4.20 -10.22
N TYR A 64 -15.28 -4.60 -11.18
CA TYR A 64 -16.74 -4.35 -11.22
C TYR A 64 -17.46 -5.70 -11.38
N PRO A 65 -17.65 -6.48 -10.29
CA PRO A 65 -18.24 -7.81 -10.38
C PRO A 65 -19.67 -7.81 -10.93
N ASP A 66 -20.41 -6.73 -10.70
CA ASP A 66 -21.77 -6.49 -11.15
C ASP A 66 -21.86 -5.45 -12.28
N GLU A 67 -20.73 -5.14 -12.92
CA GLU A 67 -20.56 -4.12 -13.97
C GLU A 67 -20.84 -2.66 -13.50
N LYS A 68 -21.17 -2.44 -12.25
CA LYS A 68 -21.56 -1.13 -11.71
C LYS A 68 -20.81 -0.71 -10.47
N THR A 69 -20.69 -1.62 -9.49
CA THR A 69 -20.15 -1.29 -8.17
C THR A 69 -18.64 -1.62 -8.11
N PRO A 70 -17.77 -0.61 -7.94
CA PRO A 70 -16.35 -0.87 -7.83
C PRO A 70 -16.00 -1.55 -6.51
N VAL A 71 -15.14 -2.55 -6.58
CA VAL A 71 -14.44 -3.14 -5.44
C VAL A 71 -12.94 -3.07 -5.68
N LEU A 72 -12.17 -2.92 -4.62
CA LEU A 72 -10.71 -2.94 -4.74
C LEU A 72 -10.28 -4.34 -5.22
N SER A 73 -9.48 -4.40 -6.30
CA SER A 73 -8.96 -5.66 -6.83
C SER A 73 -8.14 -6.43 -5.80
N PRO A 74 -7.91 -7.74 -5.93
CA PRO A 74 -6.87 -8.42 -5.17
C PRO A 74 -5.52 -7.70 -5.30
N ALA A 75 -4.66 -7.82 -4.27
CA ALA A 75 -3.35 -7.20 -4.29
C ALA A 75 -2.45 -7.87 -5.33
N TYR A 76 -1.68 -7.08 -6.04
CA TYR A 76 -0.66 -7.53 -6.99
C TYR A 76 0.57 -6.61 -6.90
N ASP A 77 1.69 -7.04 -7.46
CA ASP A 77 2.94 -6.28 -7.52
C ASP A 77 3.45 -5.82 -6.14
N LEU A 78 3.35 -6.72 -5.16
CA LEU A 78 3.85 -6.51 -3.81
C LEU A 78 5.33 -6.91 -3.73
N LEU A 79 6.20 -6.07 -4.28
CA LEU A 79 7.64 -6.31 -4.39
C LEU A 79 8.41 -5.34 -3.50
N SER A 80 9.38 -5.83 -2.72
CA SER A 80 10.34 -4.96 -2.03
C SER A 80 11.38 -4.41 -3.02
N THR A 81 11.49 -3.09 -3.14
CA THR A 81 12.50 -2.41 -3.94
C THR A 81 13.75 -2.04 -3.12
N ALA A 82 13.59 -1.94 -1.81
CA ALA A 82 14.65 -1.52 -0.89
C ALA A 82 15.99 -2.29 -1.00
N PRO A 83 16.02 -3.62 -1.26
CA PRO A 83 17.29 -4.34 -1.47
C PRO A 83 18.05 -3.93 -2.72
N TYR A 84 17.34 -3.40 -3.72
CA TYR A 84 17.91 -3.01 -5.03
C TYR A 84 18.19 -1.51 -5.12
N LEU A 85 17.42 -0.71 -4.37
CA LEU A 85 17.49 0.75 -4.36
C LEU A 85 17.58 1.25 -2.91
N PRO A 86 18.78 1.22 -2.30
CA PRO A 86 18.96 1.74 -0.95
C PRO A 86 18.54 3.22 -0.86
N GLY A 87 17.71 3.56 0.14
CA GLY A 87 17.18 4.91 0.31
C GLY A 87 16.00 5.26 -0.62
N ASP A 88 15.40 4.25 -1.24
CA ASP A 88 14.20 4.44 -2.07
C ASP A 88 13.05 5.07 -1.28
N ASN A 89 12.21 5.82 -1.97
CA ASN A 89 11.09 6.55 -1.42
C ASN A 89 9.76 5.99 -1.95
N LEU A 90 8.67 6.35 -1.29
CA LEU A 90 7.33 6.06 -1.78
C LEU A 90 7.10 6.67 -3.18
N ALA A 91 6.46 5.95 -4.07
CA ALA A 91 6.09 6.43 -5.41
C ALA A 91 5.20 7.68 -5.34
N LEU A 92 4.24 7.69 -4.41
CA LEU A 92 3.32 8.81 -4.19
C LEU A 92 3.54 9.43 -2.81
N THR A 93 3.12 10.67 -2.65
CA THR A 93 3.19 11.36 -1.36
C THR A 93 2.14 10.83 -0.38
N LEU A 94 2.56 10.49 0.83
CA LEU A 94 1.68 10.20 1.96
C LEU A 94 1.64 11.44 2.87
N VAL A 95 0.53 12.17 2.85
CA VAL A 95 0.33 13.46 3.55
C VAL A 95 1.34 14.52 3.12
N LYS A 96 2.56 14.49 3.63
CA LYS A 96 3.65 15.45 3.32
C LYS A 96 4.99 14.77 3.08
N THR A 97 5.09 13.45 3.19
CA THR A 97 6.35 12.71 3.04
C THR A 97 6.28 11.67 1.95
N LYS A 98 7.44 11.36 1.37
CA LYS A 98 7.68 10.18 0.57
C LYS A 98 8.67 9.23 1.25
N GLN A 99 9.28 9.64 2.36
CA GLN A 99 10.25 8.82 3.10
C GLN A 99 9.52 7.77 3.92
N MET A 100 9.87 6.50 3.72
CA MET A 100 9.18 5.37 4.35
C MET A 100 9.40 5.33 5.87
N ASP A 101 10.57 5.70 6.33
CA ASP A 101 10.96 5.78 7.75
C ASP A 101 10.20 6.86 8.53
N LEU A 102 9.67 7.87 7.83
CA LEU A 102 8.83 8.91 8.42
C LEU A 102 7.34 8.55 8.45
N CYS A 103 6.94 7.38 7.94
CA CYS A 103 5.53 6.94 7.93
C CYS A 103 5.09 6.41 9.30
N THR A 104 5.06 7.29 10.29
CA THR A 104 4.70 7.01 11.69
C THR A 104 3.19 7.00 11.93
N VAL A 105 2.76 6.61 13.14
CA VAL A 105 1.36 6.69 13.59
C VAL A 105 0.77 8.09 13.39
N ASP A 106 1.55 9.15 13.65
CA ASP A 106 1.08 10.53 13.48
C ASP A 106 0.84 10.90 12.02
N VAL A 107 1.60 10.34 11.09
CA VAL A 107 1.33 10.49 9.65
C VAL A 107 0.01 9.80 9.27
N PHE A 108 -0.31 8.63 9.83
CA PHE A 108 -1.59 7.95 9.59
C PHE A 108 -2.78 8.67 10.26
N LYS A 109 -2.60 9.29 11.43
CA LYS A 109 -3.59 10.22 12.00
C LYS A 109 -3.83 11.43 11.08
N ALA A 110 -2.75 12.02 10.58
CA ALA A 110 -2.85 13.13 9.64
C ALA A 110 -3.50 12.72 8.31
N LEU A 111 -3.24 11.50 7.81
CA LEU A 111 -3.95 10.90 6.67
C LEU A 111 -5.45 10.83 6.93
N ALA A 112 -5.87 10.29 8.08
CA ALA A 112 -7.27 10.17 8.44
C ALA A 112 -7.97 11.54 8.45
N ARG A 113 -7.36 12.53 9.12
CA ARG A 113 -7.92 13.90 9.18
C ARG A 113 -7.98 14.56 7.81
N LYS A 114 -6.89 14.48 7.03
CA LYS A 114 -6.79 15.18 5.73
C LYS A 114 -7.73 14.60 4.67
N ALA A 115 -7.98 13.29 4.70
CA ALA A 115 -8.86 12.59 3.78
C ALA A 115 -10.28 12.37 4.35
N ASN A 116 -10.57 12.93 5.54
CA ASN A 116 -11.85 12.77 6.23
C ASN A 116 -12.25 11.29 6.40
N LEU A 117 -11.30 10.47 6.88
CA LEU A 117 -11.50 9.03 7.10
C LEU A 117 -11.83 8.74 8.56
N PRO A 118 -12.52 7.62 8.85
CA PRO A 118 -12.69 7.13 10.22
C PRO A 118 -11.33 6.79 10.85
N GLU A 119 -10.83 7.64 11.76
CA GLU A 119 -9.49 7.50 12.35
C GLU A 119 -9.31 6.14 13.04
N HIS A 120 -10.35 5.62 13.69
CA HIS A 120 -10.30 4.32 14.34
C HIS A 120 -10.04 3.17 13.37
N ILE A 121 -10.61 3.19 12.15
CA ILE A 121 -10.36 2.19 11.11
C ILE A 121 -8.91 2.27 10.64
N VAL A 122 -8.43 3.48 10.37
CA VAL A 122 -7.07 3.70 9.89
C VAL A 122 -6.05 3.18 10.90
N LEU A 123 -6.17 3.58 12.17
CA LEU A 123 -5.20 3.22 13.21
C LEU A 123 -5.28 1.76 13.65
N SER A 124 -6.48 1.20 13.78
CA SER A 124 -6.62 -0.23 14.12
C SER A 124 -6.08 -1.13 13.01
N THR A 125 -6.39 -0.82 11.75
CA THR A 125 -5.87 -1.57 10.60
C THR A 125 -4.36 -1.46 10.50
N MET A 126 -3.79 -0.27 10.70
CA MET A 126 -2.35 -0.07 10.73
C MET A 126 -1.71 -0.96 11.81
N LYS A 127 -2.20 -0.89 13.05
CA LYS A 127 -1.67 -1.68 14.17
C LYS A 127 -1.71 -3.18 13.88
N ILE A 128 -2.86 -3.71 13.48
CA ILE A 128 -3.03 -5.13 13.14
C ILE A 128 -2.07 -5.56 12.03
N THR A 129 -1.88 -4.72 11.01
CA THR A 129 -1.00 -5.03 9.88
C THR A 129 0.47 -5.06 10.32
N VAL A 130 0.90 -4.11 11.14
CA VAL A 130 2.27 -4.09 11.68
C VAL A 130 2.54 -5.34 12.53
N GLU A 131 1.63 -5.68 13.44
CA GLU A 131 1.75 -6.87 14.30
C GLU A 131 1.78 -8.15 13.47
N ALA A 132 0.85 -8.33 12.54
CA ALA A 132 0.80 -9.50 11.67
C ALA A 132 2.05 -9.64 10.79
N THR A 133 2.56 -8.53 10.24
CA THR A 133 3.78 -8.53 9.42
C THR A 133 4.99 -8.93 10.26
N ARG A 134 5.16 -8.33 11.44
CA ARG A 134 6.25 -8.65 12.36
C ARG A 134 6.24 -10.13 12.78
N ASP A 135 5.08 -10.65 13.16
CA ASP A 135 4.95 -12.00 13.70
C ASP A 135 5.20 -13.07 12.61
N ASN A 136 4.75 -12.81 11.38
CA ASN A 136 4.98 -13.70 10.25
C ASN A 136 6.39 -13.57 9.65
N TRP A 137 7.03 -12.40 9.75
CA TRP A 137 8.35 -12.15 9.16
C TRP A 137 9.43 -13.09 9.71
N SER A 138 9.44 -13.33 11.00
CA SER A 138 10.39 -14.23 11.67
C SER A 138 10.26 -15.67 11.15
N THR A 139 9.04 -16.12 10.90
CA THR A 139 8.73 -17.46 10.38
C THR A 139 9.17 -17.58 8.92
N LEU A 140 8.86 -16.58 8.09
CA LEU A 140 9.28 -16.54 6.69
C LEU A 140 10.81 -16.52 6.57
N LYS A 141 11.49 -15.68 7.35
CA LYS A 141 12.95 -15.59 7.37
C LYS A 141 13.60 -16.94 7.68
N LYS A 142 13.12 -17.66 8.70
CA LYS A 142 13.61 -19.01 9.03
C LYS A 142 13.43 -20.00 7.86
N LYS A 143 12.26 -20.00 7.23
CA LYS A 143 11.93 -20.90 6.12
C LYS A 143 12.81 -20.65 4.88
N TYR A 144 13.09 -19.39 4.55
CA TYR A 144 13.93 -19.04 3.40
C TYR A 144 15.43 -19.23 3.67
N THR A 145 15.91 -18.98 4.88
CA THR A 145 17.30 -19.22 5.26
C THR A 145 17.63 -20.72 5.22
N LEU A 146 16.69 -21.60 5.59
CA LEU A 146 16.87 -23.04 5.49
C LEU A 146 16.91 -23.52 4.03
N ARG A 147 16.13 -22.92 3.12
CA ARG A 147 16.17 -23.27 1.69
C ARG A 147 17.46 -22.85 1.02
N SER A 148 18.01 -21.69 1.32
CA SER A 148 19.27 -21.23 0.72
C SER A 148 20.46 -22.09 1.13
N LYS A 149 20.48 -22.65 2.34
CA LYS A 149 21.53 -23.56 2.81
C LYS A 149 21.49 -24.93 2.13
N ASN A 150 20.33 -25.38 1.68
CA ASN A 150 20.15 -26.68 1.03
C ASN A 150 20.39 -26.68 -0.49
N ASN A 151 20.48 -25.49 -1.12
CA ASN A 151 20.68 -25.37 -2.57
C ASN A 151 22.14 -25.09 -2.98
N PHE A 152 23.09 -25.10 -2.05
CA PHE A 152 24.54 -24.93 -2.32
C PHE A 152 25.38 -26.19 -2.14
N CYS A 153 24.76 -27.36 -2.11
CA CYS A 153 25.46 -28.65 -2.16
C CYS A 153 24.98 -29.44 -3.39
N HIS A 154 25.49 -29.05 -4.56
CA HIS A 154 25.69 -29.93 -5.72
C HIS A 154 26.69 -29.27 -6.67
#